data_655d6fd9e1ca2803606aa13c00763d4b
#
_entry.id   655d6fd9e1ca2803606aa13c00763d4b
#
_cell.length_a   1.000
_cell.length_b   1.000
_cell.length_c   1.000
_cell.angle_alpha   90.00
_cell.angle_beta   90.00
_cell.angle_gamma   90.00
#
_symmetry.space_group_name_H-M   'P 1'
#
loop_
_entity.id
_entity.type
_entity.pdbx_description
1 polymer ?
#
loop_
_entity_poly.entity_id
_entity_poly.type
_entity_poly.pdbx_seq_one_letter_code
_entity_poly.pdbx_strand_id
1 'polypeptide(L)'
;MLKGMITIFGICLLTTSAQASEPLSVDRAVTNSLELSFPNESKIQPEISDFDVLNYILMSNEDGERWVVVTIRNKATGTRTLNQKHLLGLLASGERVHPHEFKQAYLGNETISLTLNFGESKFPVLEVYSRDKI
;
A
#
# COMPACT_ATOMS: atom_id res chain seq x y z
N MET A 1 56.58 -37.13 24.84
CA MET A 1 56.53 -36.10 23.82
C MET A 1 55.07 -35.73 23.54
N LEU A 2 54.66 -34.63 24.02
CA LEU A 2 53.34 -34.10 23.75
C LEU A 2 53.36 -33.34 22.45
N LYS A 3 52.72 -33.85 21.45
CA LYS A 3 52.41 -33.08 20.27
C LYS A 3 51.06 -32.43 20.50
N GLY A 4 51.05 -31.18 20.84
CA GLY A 4 49.85 -30.39 20.86
C GLY A 4 49.34 -30.19 19.44
N MET A 5 48.24 -30.81 19.12
CA MET A 5 47.55 -30.57 17.88
C MET A 5 46.64 -29.39 18.08
N ILE A 6 47.03 -28.25 17.57
CA ILE A 6 46.15 -27.06 17.58
C ILE A 6 45.22 -27.20 16.38
N THR A 7 43.99 -27.58 16.69
CA THR A 7 42.94 -27.53 15.70
C THR A 7 42.40 -26.12 15.65
N ILE A 8 42.77 -25.37 14.66
CA ILE A 8 42.18 -24.07 14.39
C ILE A 8 40.81 -24.32 13.75
N PHE A 9 39.77 -24.19 14.55
CA PHE A 9 38.42 -24.11 14.03
C PHE A 9 38.24 -22.74 13.36
N GLY A 10 38.32 -22.72 12.04
CA GLY A 10 37.89 -21.55 11.29
C GLY A 10 36.37 -21.40 11.42
N ILE A 11 35.93 -20.45 12.21
CA ILE A 11 34.53 -20.06 12.21
C ILE A 11 34.31 -19.32 10.92
N CYS A 12 33.72 -20.01 9.93
CA CYS A 12 33.12 -19.33 8.79
C CYS A 12 31.88 -18.59 9.29
N LEU A 13 32.05 -17.31 9.57
CA LEU A 13 30.94 -16.40 9.70
C LEU A 13 30.28 -16.27 8.33
N LEU A 14 29.25 -17.08 8.09
CA LEU A 14 28.34 -16.85 7.00
C LEU A 14 27.54 -15.61 7.34
N THR A 15 28.03 -14.46 6.92
CA THR A 15 27.22 -13.27 6.88
C THR A 15 26.17 -13.48 5.80
N THR A 16 25.02 -13.99 6.18
CA THR A 16 23.85 -13.90 5.32
C THR A 16 23.49 -12.42 5.26
N SER A 17 23.90 -11.78 4.19
CA SER A 17 23.32 -10.48 3.84
C SER A 17 21.85 -10.72 3.52
N ALA A 18 20.97 -10.52 4.50
CA ALA A 18 19.57 -10.42 4.22
C ALA A 18 19.40 -9.21 3.31
N GLN A 19 19.09 -9.46 2.04
CA GLN A 19 18.64 -8.40 1.16
C GLN A 19 17.25 -7.99 1.64
N ALA A 20 17.22 -7.08 2.60
CA ALA A 20 16.01 -6.38 2.90
C ALA A 20 15.62 -5.57 1.67
N SER A 21 14.38 -5.74 1.18
CA SER A 21 13.78 -4.80 0.25
C SER A 21 14.01 -3.38 0.79
N GLU A 22 14.27 -2.43 -0.09
CA GLU A 22 14.48 -1.04 0.29
C GLU A 22 13.40 -0.56 1.25
N PRO A 23 13.77 0.08 2.37
CA PRO A 23 12.79 0.55 3.33
C PRO A 23 11.88 1.61 2.72
N LEU A 24 10.58 1.51 3.02
CA LEU A 24 9.61 2.51 2.68
C LEU A 24 9.75 3.71 3.62
N SER A 25 9.68 4.91 3.07
CA SER A 25 9.58 6.14 3.83
C SER A 25 8.19 6.76 3.67
N VAL A 26 7.72 7.43 4.71
CA VAL A 26 6.45 8.13 4.67
C VAL A 26 6.62 9.44 3.90
N ASP A 27 5.88 9.59 2.80
CA ASP A 27 5.85 10.83 2.03
C ASP A 27 4.84 11.81 2.63
N ARG A 28 3.64 11.33 2.94
CA ARG A 28 2.58 12.15 3.48
C ARG A 28 1.48 11.31 4.13
N ALA A 29 0.92 11.84 5.22
CA ALA A 29 -0.32 11.33 5.83
C ALA A 29 -1.46 12.26 5.43
N VAL A 30 -2.57 11.68 4.97
CA VAL A 30 -3.72 12.44 4.47
C VAL A 30 -4.99 11.98 5.17
N THR A 31 -5.74 12.95 5.67
CA THR A 31 -7.10 12.73 6.18
C THR A 31 -8.11 12.96 5.06
N ASN A 32 -9.32 12.42 5.22
CA ASN A 32 -10.35 12.38 4.17
C ASN A 32 -10.91 13.75 3.75
N SER A 33 -10.31 14.87 4.16
CA SER A 33 -10.77 16.22 3.83
C SER A 33 -10.06 16.85 2.63
N LEU A 34 -9.11 16.16 2.02
CA LEU A 34 -8.34 16.68 0.91
C LEU A 34 -9.06 16.43 -0.42
N GLU A 35 -9.40 17.50 -1.12
CA GLU A 35 -9.91 17.46 -2.49
C GLU A 35 -8.83 17.96 -3.44
N LEU A 36 -8.55 17.19 -4.47
CA LEU A 36 -7.60 17.54 -5.52
C LEU A 36 -8.31 17.73 -6.85
N SER A 37 -8.06 18.87 -7.51
CA SER A 37 -8.70 19.25 -8.75
C SER A 37 -7.91 18.76 -9.97
N PHE A 38 -7.88 17.44 -10.18
CA PHE A 38 -7.36 16.86 -11.41
C PHE A 38 -8.50 16.32 -12.26
N PRO A 39 -8.63 16.77 -13.54
CA PRO A 39 -9.65 16.22 -14.40
C PRO A 39 -9.38 14.74 -14.68
N ASN A 40 -10.41 13.92 -14.59
CA ASN A 40 -10.34 12.49 -14.92
C ASN A 40 -10.50 12.28 -16.42
N GLU A 41 -9.45 12.49 -17.18
CA GLU A 41 -9.46 12.37 -18.63
C GLU A 41 -9.64 10.92 -19.11
N SER A 42 -9.17 9.96 -18.34
CA SER A 42 -9.30 8.53 -18.65
C SER A 42 -10.68 7.97 -18.32
N LYS A 43 -11.51 8.70 -17.57
CA LYS A 43 -12.84 8.30 -17.10
C LYS A 43 -12.84 6.98 -16.27
N ILE A 44 -11.71 6.59 -15.74
CA ILE A 44 -11.60 5.44 -14.85
C ILE A 44 -12.20 5.82 -13.50
N GLN A 45 -13.09 4.97 -13.00
CA GLN A 45 -13.71 5.15 -11.69
C GLN A 45 -13.64 3.85 -10.90
N PRO A 46 -13.56 3.93 -9.56
CA PRO A 46 -13.72 2.74 -8.73
C PRO A 46 -15.11 2.13 -8.94
N GLU A 47 -15.22 0.84 -8.76
CA GLU A 47 -16.54 0.20 -8.67
C GLU A 47 -17.31 0.74 -7.46
N ILE A 48 -18.61 0.95 -7.62
CA ILE A 48 -19.48 1.38 -6.53
C ILE A 48 -19.44 0.34 -5.42
N SER A 49 -19.25 0.78 -4.19
CA SER A 49 -19.14 -0.07 -3.02
C SER A 49 -19.64 0.61 -1.76
N ASP A 50 -19.72 -0.17 -0.69
CA ASP A 50 -20.05 0.33 0.65
C ASP A 50 -18.80 0.70 1.46
N PHE A 51 -17.64 0.78 0.81
CA PHE A 51 -16.37 1.10 1.46
C PHE A 51 -16.08 2.59 1.43
N ASP A 52 -15.65 3.10 2.58
CA ASP A 52 -15.28 4.50 2.76
C ASP A 52 -13.81 4.60 3.18
N VAL A 53 -13.03 5.36 2.42
CA VAL A 53 -11.64 5.64 2.75
C VAL A 53 -11.61 6.74 3.80
N LEU A 54 -11.18 6.41 5.01
CA LEU A 54 -11.14 7.36 6.13
C LEU A 54 -9.88 8.20 6.13
N ASN A 55 -8.74 7.56 5.90
CA ASN A 55 -7.45 8.20 5.79
C ASN A 55 -6.46 7.29 5.08
N TYR A 56 -5.32 7.84 4.71
CA TYR A 56 -4.25 7.07 4.11
C TYR A 56 -2.89 7.72 4.35
N ILE A 57 -1.85 6.89 4.37
CA ILE A 57 -0.46 7.30 4.52
C ILE A 57 0.29 6.89 3.25
N LEU A 58 0.86 7.87 2.56
CA LEU A 58 1.60 7.67 1.33
C LEU A 58 3.05 7.33 1.64
N MET A 59 3.57 6.27 1.02
CA MET A 59 4.93 5.80 1.23
C MET A 59 5.61 5.51 -0.10
N SER A 60 6.90 5.70 -0.16
CA SER A 60 7.72 5.36 -1.31
C SER A 60 9.09 4.88 -0.89
N ASN A 61 9.84 4.29 -1.84
CA ASN A 61 11.25 3.96 -1.68
C ASN A 61 12.06 4.53 -2.86
N GLU A 62 13.37 4.34 -2.84
CA GLU A 62 14.26 4.84 -3.90
C GLU A 62 14.03 4.17 -5.25
N ASP A 63 13.47 2.96 -5.27
CA ASP A 63 13.11 2.25 -6.51
C ASP A 63 11.85 2.83 -7.18
N GLY A 64 11.18 3.78 -6.54
CA GLY A 64 9.96 4.39 -7.05
C GLY A 64 8.71 3.56 -6.79
N GLU A 65 8.76 2.56 -5.93
CA GLU A 65 7.57 1.83 -5.50
C GLU A 65 6.65 2.74 -4.70
N ARG A 66 5.37 2.68 -5.01
CA ARG A 66 4.34 3.48 -4.34
C ARG A 66 3.45 2.57 -3.50
N TRP A 67 3.53 2.76 -2.21
CA TRP A 67 2.76 2.03 -1.22
C TRP A 67 1.87 2.98 -0.43
N VAL A 68 0.73 2.49 -0.02
CA VAL A 68 -0.22 3.28 0.77
C VAL A 68 -0.76 2.42 1.90
N VAL A 69 -0.68 2.92 3.12
CA VAL A 69 -1.47 2.38 4.24
C VAL A 69 -2.79 3.11 4.22
N VAL A 70 -3.86 2.40 3.91
CA VAL A 70 -5.20 2.96 3.79
C VAL A 70 -6.10 2.40 4.88
N THR A 71 -6.82 3.27 5.57
CA THR A 71 -7.82 2.89 6.57
C THR A 71 -9.19 3.02 5.95
N ILE A 72 -9.89 1.90 5.86
CA ILE A 72 -11.16 1.77 5.16
C ILE A 72 -12.21 1.19 6.11
N ARG A 73 -13.41 1.76 6.04
CA ARG A 73 -14.57 1.27 6.76
C ARG A 73 -15.59 0.66 5.81
N ASN A 74 -16.12 -0.50 6.16
CA ASN A 74 -17.30 -1.05 5.53
C ASN A 74 -18.54 -0.38 6.17
N LYS A 75 -19.27 0.43 5.43
CA LYS A 75 -20.49 1.12 5.92
C LYS A 75 -21.71 0.22 5.90
N ALA A 76 -21.65 -0.92 5.23
CA ALA A 76 -22.74 -1.88 5.22
C ALA A 76 -22.91 -2.56 6.58
N THR A 77 -24.12 -2.99 6.88
CA THR A 77 -24.41 -3.76 8.09
C THR A 77 -24.04 -5.23 7.95
N GLY A 78 -23.86 -5.71 6.71
CA GLY A 78 -23.44 -7.06 6.38
C GLY A 78 -21.99 -7.16 5.95
N THR A 79 -21.48 -8.38 5.85
CA THR A 79 -20.12 -8.67 5.39
C THR A 79 -19.93 -8.22 3.93
N ARG A 80 -18.79 -7.63 3.63
CA ARG A 80 -18.38 -7.24 2.27
C ARG A 80 -16.93 -7.63 2.03
N THR A 81 -16.57 -7.83 0.77
CA THR A 81 -15.19 -8.09 0.36
C THR A 81 -14.66 -6.92 -0.45
N LEU A 82 -13.59 -6.32 0.04
CA LEU A 82 -12.86 -5.25 -0.66
C LEU A 82 -11.83 -5.88 -1.60
N ASN A 83 -11.72 -5.35 -2.81
CA ASN A 83 -10.67 -5.70 -3.75
C ASN A 83 -10.12 -4.46 -4.47
N GLN A 84 -9.13 -4.65 -5.34
CA GLN A 84 -8.45 -3.54 -6.04
C GLN A 84 -9.38 -2.70 -6.91
N LYS A 85 -10.48 -3.25 -7.40
CA LYS A 85 -11.42 -2.53 -8.28
C LYS A 85 -12.23 -1.47 -7.53
N HIS A 86 -12.33 -1.59 -6.23
CA HIS A 86 -13.07 -0.65 -5.39
C HIS A 86 -12.29 0.63 -5.06
N LEU A 87 -10.99 0.67 -5.37
CA LEU A 87 -10.10 1.77 -5.02
C LEU A 87 -9.38 2.31 -6.25
N LEU A 88 -9.12 3.61 -6.25
CA LEU A 88 -8.20 4.26 -7.19
C LEU A 88 -7.21 5.13 -6.44
N GLY A 89 -5.99 5.16 -6.97
CA GLY A 89 -4.98 6.14 -6.60
C GLY A 89 -4.84 7.17 -7.70
N LEU A 90 -4.79 8.45 -7.33
CA LEU A 90 -4.48 9.54 -8.24
C LEU A 90 -2.98 9.83 -8.13
N LEU A 91 -2.27 9.69 -9.25
CA LEU A 91 -0.85 10.06 -9.34
C LEU A 91 -0.68 11.54 -9.63
N ALA A 92 0.48 12.09 -9.29
CA ALA A 92 0.79 13.51 -9.56
C ALA A 92 0.83 13.86 -11.05
N SER A 93 0.89 12.87 -11.94
CA SER A 93 0.74 13.04 -13.39
C SER A 93 -0.71 13.27 -13.83
N GLY A 94 -1.68 13.11 -12.93
CA GLY A 94 -3.11 13.08 -13.25
C GLY A 94 -3.64 11.69 -13.63
N GLU A 95 -2.77 10.70 -13.79
CA GLU A 95 -3.17 9.33 -14.07
C GLU A 95 -3.83 8.69 -12.85
N ARG A 96 -4.85 7.87 -13.08
CA ARG A 96 -5.52 7.11 -12.03
C ARG A 96 -5.27 5.63 -12.22
N VAL A 97 -4.87 4.97 -11.14
CA VAL A 97 -4.47 3.56 -11.17
C VAL A 97 -5.14 2.79 -10.04
N HIS A 98 -5.47 1.53 -10.31
CA HIS A 98 -5.87 0.59 -9.26
C HIS A 98 -4.63 0.11 -8.51
N PRO A 99 -4.74 -0.22 -7.22
CA PRO A 99 -3.67 -0.95 -6.55
C PRO A 99 -3.50 -2.35 -7.15
N HIS A 100 -2.39 -3.01 -6.86
CA HIS A 100 -2.19 -4.41 -7.22
C HIS A 100 -3.30 -5.28 -6.60
N GLU A 101 -3.59 -6.40 -7.22
CA GLU A 101 -4.66 -7.30 -6.82
C GLU A 101 -4.57 -7.70 -5.34
N PHE A 102 -5.68 -7.57 -4.64
CA PHE A 102 -5.84 -8.02 -3.27
C PHE A 102 -7.32 -8.30 -2.97
N LYS A 103 -7.57 -9.01 -1.88
CA LYS A 103 -8.90 -9.23 -1.33
C LYS A 103 -8.86 -9.14 0.18
N GLN A 104 -9.83 -8.48 0.77
CA GLN A 104 -9.98 -8.37 2.21
C GLN A 104 -11.45 -8.44 2.59
N ALA A 105 -11.80 -9.42 3.41
CA ALA A 105 -13.14 -9.54 3.98
C ALA A 105 -13.32 -8.55 5.13
N TYR A 106 -14.47 -7.91 5.17
CA TYR A 106 -14.89 -6.99 6.23
C TYR A 106 -16.20 -7.46 6.83
N LEU A 107 -16.29 -7.46 8.14
CA LEU A 107 -17.58 -7.56 8.82
C LEU A 107 -18.36 -6.25 8.66
N GLY A 108 -19.67 -6.30 8.93
CA GLY A 108 -20.48 -5.08 8.89
C GLY A 108 -19.93 -4.01 9.82
N ASN A 109 -19.82 -2.78 9.34
CA ASN A 109 -19.28 -1.61 10.06
C ASN A 109 -17.81 -1.73 10.50
N GLU A 110 -17.08 -2.73 10.03
CA GLU A 110 -15.68 -2.93 10.40
C GLU A 110 -14.76 -1.91 9.71
N THR A 111 -13.75 -1.45 10.45
CA THR A 111 -12.68 -0.60 9.95
C THR A 111 -11.36 -1.35 10.02
N ILE A 112 -10.66 -1.45 8.89
CA ILE A 112 -9.36 -2.12 8.79
C ILE A 112 -8.37 -1.23 8.07
N SER A 113 -7.12 -1.22 8.53
CA SER A 113 -6.01 -0.58 7.82
C SER A 113 -5.25 -1.62 7.00
N LEU A 114 -5.03 -1.33 5.74
CA LEU A 114 -4.36 -2.20 4.77
C LEU A 114 -3.17 -1.49 4.16
N THR A 115 -2.11 -2.24 3.88
CA THR A 115 -0.98 -1.74 3.11
C THR A 115 -1.12 -2.22 1.67
N LEU A 116 -1.28 -1.30 0.74
CA LEU A 116 -1.53 -1.56 -0.67
C LEU A 116 -0.37 -1.10 -1.53
N ASN A 117 -0.06 -1.87 -2.57
CA ASN A 117 0.97 -1.56 -3.55
C ASN A 117 0.32 -0.95 -4.81
N PHE A 118 0.74 0.24 -5.19
CA PHE A 118 0.30 0.92 -6.42
C PHE A 118 1.31 0.80 -7.56
N GLY A 119 2.36 -0.03 -7.39
CA GLY A 119 3.38 -0.24 -8.40
C GLY A 119 4.48 0.81 -8.39
N GLU A 120 5.34 0.73 -9.38
CA GLU A 120 6.42 1.70 -9.58
C GLU A 120 5.93 2.86 -10.44
N SER A 121 6.26 4.09 -10.03
CA SER A 121 5.94 5.30 -10.79
C SER A 121 6.90 6.41 -10.45
N LYS A 122 7.24 7.22 -11.45
CA LYS A 122 7.98 8.47 -11.25
C LYS A 122 7.17 9.50 -10.45
N PHE A 123 5.85 9.37 -10.50
CA PHE A 123 4.94 10.32 -9.85
C PHE A 123 4.39 9.72 -8.56
N PRO A 124 4.38 10.48 -7.46
CA PRO A 124 3.79 10.02 -6.21
C PRO A 124 2.27 9.89 -6.32
N VAL A 125 1.72 9.03 -5.46
CA VAL A 125 0.28 8.98 -5.24
C VAL A 125 -0.11 10.22 -4.45
N LEU A 126 -1.13 10.95 -4.88
CA LEU A 126 -1.64 12.13 -4.21
C LEU A 126 -2.89 11.85 -3.40
N GLU A 127 -3.74 10.96 -3.88
CA GLU A 127 -5.04 10.66 -3.30
C GLU A 127 -5.40 9.19 -3.50
N VAL A 128 -6.06 8.60 -2.53
CA VAL A 128 -6.69 7.28 -2.64
C VAL A 128 -8.16 7.43 -2.29
N TYR A 129 -9.03 6.91 -3.13
CA TYR A 129 -10.47 7.08 -2.96
C TYR A 129 -11.26 5.87 -3.43
N SER A 130 -12.46 5.77 -2.90
CA SER A 130 -13.51 4.81 -3.27
C SER A 130 -14.70 5.54 -3.87
N ARG A 131 -15.71 4.80 -4.28
CA ARG A 131 -16.92 5.37 -4.84
C ARG A 131 -18.15 4.83 -4.12
N ASP A 132 -18.91 5.73 -3.53
CA ASP A 132 -20.16 5.41 -2.87
C ASP A 132 -21.32 5.26 -3.84
N LYS A 133 -22.35 4.55 -3.38
CA LYS A 133 -23.68 4.69 -3.96
C LYS A 133 -24.19 6.10 -3.64
N ILE A 134 -24.62 6.77 -4.65
CA ILE A 134 -25.29 8.05 -4.50
C ILE A 134 -26.69 7.83 -3.96
#